data_ef3be1bebb1cf1f3d97c6185f5bec102
#
_entry.id   ef3be1bebb1cf1f3d97c6185f5bec102
#
_cell.length_a   1.000
_cell.length_b   1.000
_cell.length_c   1.000
_cell.angle_alpha   90.00
_cell.angle_beta   90.00
_cell.angle_gamma   90.00
#
_symmetry.space_group_name_H-M   'P 1'
#
loop_
_entity.id
_entity.type
_entity.pdbx_description
1 polymer ?
#
loop_
_entity_poly.entity_id
_entity_poly.type
_entity_poly.pdbx_seq_one_letter_code
_entity_poly.pdbx_strand_id
1 'polypeptide(L)'
;MLKNYAVTIAISSIAAFFLLYFLFAYSGIMLSVESGYQIGEISRWCERISSGYFREPSNALSNIGFILTGIFMVWILSREEVTGQNFFIGFTSISVLYASASIFLGPGSLMMHGTHTVWGQWIDNVSMVAYIIIPWLLNFKILNGWSENQFLAAYFFILISFSVLSWFFGSELGIDFSLFGLSTVSYTHLRAHETELH
;
A
#
# COMPACT_ATOMS: atom_id res chain seq x y z
N MET A 1 -24.54 -6.99 4.99
CA MET A 1 -24.66 -5.59 5.47
C MET A 1 -23.40 -4.77 5.16
N LEU A 2 -22.19 -5.25 5.49
CA LEU A 2 -20.92 -4.54 5.23
C LEU A 2 -20.70 -4.18 3.75
N LYS A 3 -20.97 -5.11 2.83
CA LYS A 3 -20.88 -4.95 1.37
C LYS A 3 -21.57 -3.66 0.86
N ASN A 4 -22.74 -3.34 1.41
CA ASN A 4 -23.53 -2.19 0.97
C ASN A 4 -22.95 -0.83 1.38
N TYR A 5 -22.13 -0.81 2.43
CA TYR A 5 -21.49 0.41 2.96
C TYR A 5 -20.00 0.51 2.62
N ALA A 6 -19.43 -0.50 1.97
CA ALA A 6 -17.99 -0.59 1.75
C ALA A 6 -17.42 0.64 1.01
N VAL A 7 -18.08 1.08 -0.05
CA VAL A 7 -17.68 2.28 -0.80
C VAL A 7 -17.76 3.54 0.07
N THR A 8 -18.85 3.70 0.83
CA THR A 8 -19.02 4.84 1.73
C THR A 8 -17.93 4.85 2.79
N ILE A 9 -17.63 3.69 3.38
CA ILE A 9 -16.55 3.56 4.37
C ILE A 9 -15.20 3.95 3.75
N ALA A 10 -14.88 3.45 2.56
CA ALA A 10 -13.64 3.78 1.87
C ALA A 10 -13.51 5.29 1.60
N ILE A 11 -14.54 5.91 1.04
CA ILE A 11 -14.55 7.35 0.76
C ILE A 11 -14.44 8.16 2.06
N SER A 12 -15.20 7.80 3.10
CA SER A 12 -15.16 8.50 4.40
C SER A 12 -13.79 8.38 5.07
N SER A 13 -13.14 7.22 4.98
CA SER A 13 -11.78 7.03 5.53
C SER A 13 -10.76 7.91 4.82
N ILE A 14 -10.85 8.01 3.50
CA ILE A 14 -9.97 8.88 2.71
C ILE A 14 -10.25 10.37 2.97
N ALA A 15 -11.52 10.75 3.08
CA ALA A 15 -11.88 12.12 3.45
C ALA A 15 -11.34 12.50 4.85
N ALA A 16 -11.45 11.58 5.82
CA ALA A 16 -10.88 11.77 7.15
C ALA A 16 -9.35 11.87 7.11
N PHE A 17 -8.67 11.04 6.31
CA PHE A 17 -7.23 11.12 6.11
C PHE A 17 -6.82 12.51 5.59
N PHE A 18 -7.42 13.01 4.52
CA PHE A 18 -7.08 14.32 3.98
C PHE A 18 -7.41 15.47 4.94
N LEU A 19 -8.52 15.38 5.67
CA LEU A 19 -8.85 16.34 6.70
C LEU A 19 -7.75 16.41 7.76
N LEU A 20 -7.33 15.27 8.29
CA LEU A 20 -6.25 15.17 9.28
C LEU A 20 -4.92 15.65 8.70
N TYR A 21 -4.59 15.26 7.48
CA TYR A 21 -3.37 15.69 6.79
C TYR A 21 -3.29 17.23 6.73
N PHE A 22 -4.33 17.88 6.24
CA PHE A 22 -4.34 19.34 6.12
C PHE A 22 -4.39 20.05 7.46
N LEU A 23 -5.08 19.50 8.47
CA LEU A 23 -5.04 20.04 9.83
C LEU A 23 -3.63 20.01 10.42
N PHE A 24 -2.91 18.91 10.27
CA PHE A 24 -1.54 18.77 10.76
C PHE A 24 -0.55 19.59 9.93
N ALA A 25 -0.72 19.67 8.63
CA ALA A 25 0.10 20.53 7.77
C ALA A 25 -0.09 22.01 8.11
N TYR A 26 -1.36 22.44 8.37
CA TYR A 26 -1.67 23.81 8.79
C TYR A 26 -1.11 24.14 10.17
N SER A 27 -1.16 23.20 11.11
CA SER A 27 -0.62 23.38 12.46
C SER A 27 0.91 23.46 12.53
N GLY A 28 1.61 23.15 11.44
CA GLY A 28 3.06 23.15 11.38
C GLY A 28 3.73 21.88 11.93
N ILE A 29 2.98 20.91 12.42
CA ILE A 29 3.51 19.65 12.99
C ILE A 29 4.27 18.84 11.93
N MET A 30 3.89 18.95 10.64
CA MET A 30 4.50 18.22 9.54
C MET A 30 5.62 18.99 8.81
N LEU A 31 6.06 20.13 9.34
CA LEU A 31 6.99 21.02 8.60
C LEU A 31 8.47 20.69 8.81
N SER A 32 8.81 19.77 9.71
CA SER A 32 10.20 19.33 9.89
C SER A 32 10.62 18.41 8.74
N VAL A 33 11.52 18.88 7.88
CA VAL A 33 12.16 18.04 6.85
C VAL A 33 13.27 17.24 7.51
N GLU A 34 13.01 15.99 7.84
CA GLU A 34 13.99 15.10 8.51
C GLU A 34 14.89 14.33 7.53
N SER A 35 14.62 14.48 6.22
CA SER A 35 15.33 13.70 5.19
C SER A 35 16.69 14.24 4.76
N GLY A 36 17.18 15.30 5.40
CA GLY A 36 18.45 15.96 5.04
C GLY A 36 18.38 16.89 3.82
N TYR A 37 17.26 16.94 3.10
CA TYR A 37 17.06 17.86 1.99
C TYR A 37 16.58 19.23 2.46
N GLN A 38 17.06 20.29 1.79
CA GLN A 38 16.61 21.66 2.02
C GLN A 38 15.50 22.04 1.03
N ILE A 39 14.68 23.04 1.42
CA ILE A 39 13.69 23.62 0.52
C ILE A 39 14.39 24.20 -0.71
N GLY A 40 13.89 23.85 -1.91
CA GLY A 40 14.45 24.26 -3.19
C GLY A 40 15.45 23.27 -3.80
N GLU A 41 15.96 22.30 -3.04
CA GLU A 41 16.79 21.22 -3.57
C GLU A 41 15.96 20.21 -4.37
N ILE A 42 16.63 19.49 -5.24
CA ILE A 42 16.03 18.38 -5.99
C ILE A 42 16.23 17.11 -5.16
N SER A 43 15.14 16.45 -4.83
CA SER A 43 15.16 15.17 -4.11
C SER A 43 15.66 14.02 -4.99
N ARG A 44 15.95 12.89 -4.38
CA ARG A 44 16.30 11.65 -5.10
C ARG A 44 15.17 11.14 -6.03
N TRP A 45 13.94 11.60 -5.85
CA TRP A 45 12.78 11.29 -6.69
C TRP A 45 12.54 12.35 -7.80
N CYS A 46 13.57 13.15 -8.10
CA CYS A 46 13.60 14.10 -9.20
C CYS A 46 12.58 15.24 -9.11
N GLU A 47 12.05 15.53 -7.92
CA GLU A 47 11.18 16.68 -7.69
C GLU A 47 11.84 17.69 -6.74
N ARG A 48 11.56 18.98 -6.98
CA ARG A 48 12.09 20.06 -6.13
C ARG A 48 11.27 20.17 -4.84
N ILE A 49 11.97 20.19 -3.69
CA ILE A 49 11.34 20.31 -2.38
C ILE A 49 10.65 21.66 -2.23
N SER A 50 9.34 21.62 -2.01
CA SER A 50 8.47 22.78 -1.81
C SER A 50 8.35 23.17 -0.33
N SER A 51 8.11 24.46 -0.07
CA SER A 51 7.71 24.95 1.26
C SER A 51 6.21 24.80 1.52
N GLY A 52 5.42 24.34 0.54
CA GLY A 52 3.96 24.18 0.65
C GLY A 52 3.52 23.03 1.54
N TYR A 53 2.22 22.73 1.49
CA TYR A 53 1.61 21.61 2.23
C TYR A 53 2.13 20.23 1.81
N PHE A 54 2.63 20.10 0.60
CA PHE A 54 3.32 18.91 0.10
C PHE A 54 4.76 19.27 -0.23
N ARG A 55 5.73 18.47 0.27
CA ARG A 55 7.16 18.68 -0.02
C ARG A 55 7.50 18.36 -1.46
N GLU A 56 6.91 17.32 -2.02
CA GLU A 56 6.98 16.92 -3.42
C GLU A 56 5.54 16.84 -3.97
N PRO A 57 4.96 17.97 -4.45
CA PRO A 57 3.56 18.01 -4.84
C PRO A 57 3.15 17.01 -5.92
N SER A 58 3.96 16.85 -6.97
CA SER A 58 3.63 15.93 -8.08
C SER A 58 3.70 14.48 -7.62
N ASN A 59 4.78 14.11 -6.91
CA ASN A 59 4.95 12.77 -6.36
C ASN A 59 3.86 12.46 -5.33
N ALA A 60 3.56 13.40 -4.40
CA ALA A 60 2.53 13.20 -3.41
C ALA A 60 1.13 13.02 -4.05
N LEU A 61 0.74 13.91 -4.97
CA LEU A 61 -0.59 13.90 -5.57
C LEU A 61 -0.79 12.77 -6.58
N SER A 62 0.27 12.27 -7.22
CA SER A 62 0.17 11.10 -8.12
C SER A 62 -0.37 9.85 -7.39
N ASN A 63 -0.13 9.75 -6.08
CA ASN A 63 -0.62 8.65 -5.24
C ASN A 63 -2.15 8.61 -5.07
N ILE A 64 -2.86 9.69 -5.44
CA ILE A 64 -4.33 9.67 -5.55
C ILE A 64 -4.79 8.60 -6.54
N GLY A 65 -3.97 8.26 -7.54
CA GLY A 65 -4.25 7.17 -8.47
C GLY A 65 -4.51 5.83 -7.78
N PHE A 66 -3.72 5.47 -6.76
CA PHE A 66 -3.94 4.26 -5.97
C PHE A 66 -5.24 4.30 -5.17
N ILE A 67 -5.57 5.47 -4.59
CA ILE A 67 -6.82 5.67 -3.86
C ILE A 67 -8.03 5.46 -4.78
N LEU A 68 -8.01 6.10 -5.94
CA LEU A 68 -9.10 6.01 -6.92
C LEU A 68 -9.27 4.58 -7.43
N THR A 69 -8.16 3.92 -7.76
CA THR A 69 -8.17 2.52 -8.20
C THR A 69 -8.73 1.61 -7.12
N GLY A 70 -8.28 1.74 -5.88
CA GLY A 70 -8.76 0.92 -4.77
C GLY A 70 -10.26 1.17 -4.45
N ILE A 71 -10.73 2.42 -4.47
CA ILE A 71 -12.16 2.74 -4.31
C ILE A 71 -12.98 2.14 -5.47
N PHE A 72 -12.49 2.24 -6.70
CA PHE A 72 -13.13 1.63 -7.87
C PHE A 72 -13.21 0.11 -7.74
N MET A 73 -12.15 -0.54 -7.26
CA MET A 73 -12.16 -1.97 -6.95
C MET A 73 -13.24 -2.30 -5.91
N VAL A 74 -13.30 -1.58 -4.78
CA VAL A 74 -14.35 -1.78 -3.76
C VAL A 74 -15.74 -1.61 -4.36
N TRP A 75 -15.92 -0.65 -5.24
CA TRP A 75 -17.19 -0.39 -5.91
C TRP A 75 -17.61 -1.57 -6.81
N ILE A 76 -16.71 -2.11 -7.64
CA ILE A 76 -16.96 -3.30 -8.46
C ILE A 76 -17.29 -4.49 -7.56
N LEU A 77 -16.40 -4.82 -6.61
CA LEU A 77 -16.57 -5.95 -5.69
C LEU A 77 -17.90 -5.89 -4.91
N SER A 78 -18.36 -4.68 -4.58
CA SER A 78 -19.65 -4.50 -3.91
C SER A 78 -20.85 -4.84 -4.78
N ARG A 79 -20.70 -4.93 -6.10
CA ARG A 79 -21.78 -5.24 -7.06
C ARG A 79 -21.72 -6.66 -7.61
N GLU A 80 -20.54 -7.25 -7.62
CA GLU A 80 -20.34 -8.59 -8.12
C GLU A 80 -20.80 -9.65 -7.12
N GLU A 81 -21.24 -10.78 -7.66
CA GLU A 81 -21.48 -11.99 -6.89
C GLU A 81 -20.19 -12.83 -6.84
N VAL A 82 -20.01 -13.54 -5.73
CA VAL A 82 -18.90 -14.48 -5.59
C VAL A 82 -19.14 -15.67 -6.49
N THR A 83 -18.38 -15.79 -7.58
CA THR A 83 -18.52 -16.86 -8.56
C THR A 83 -17.21 -17.61 -8.73
N GLY A 84 -17.26 -18.94 -8.65
CA GLY A 84 -16.15 -19.82 -9.03
C GLY A 84 -14.93 -19.77 -8.09
N GLN A 85 -13.76 -20.10 -8.65
CA GLN A 85 -12.50 -20.26 -7.92
C GLN A 85 -11.61 -19.00 -7.94
N ASN A 86 -12.06 -17.92 -8.58
CA ASN A 86 -11.27 -16.70 -8.65
C ASN A 86 -11.42 -15.88 -7.36
N PHE A 87 -10.33 -15.77 -6.60
CA PHE A 87 -10.30 -15.07 -5.32
C PHE A 87 -10.53 -13.56 -5.42
N PHE A 88 -10.43 -12.98 -6.61
CA PHE A 88 -10.61 -11.54 -6.86
C PHE A 88 -11.99 -11.19 -7.42
N ILE A 89 -12.90 -12.14 -7.59
CA ILE A 89 -14.27 -11.89 -8.04
C ILE A 89 -15.23 -11.85 -6.85
N GLY A 90 -15.99 -10.79 -6.75
CA GLY A 90 -16.96 -10.58 -5.68
C GLY A 90 -16.33 -10.16 -4.35
N PHE A 91 -17.16 -9.96 -3.35
CA PHE A 91 -16.79 -9.42 -2.05
C PHE A 91 -16.24 -10.52 -1.14
N THR A 92 -15.01 -10.98 -1.42
CA THR A 92 -14.28 -11.98 -0.62
C THR A 92 -13.28 -11.29 0.32
N SER A 93 -12.79 -11.98 1.35
CA SER A 93 -11.77 -11.40 2.25
C SER A 93 -10.48 -11.04 1.50
N ILE A 94 -10.08 -11.85 0.51
CA ILE A 94 -8.85 -11.61 -0.28
C ILE A 94 -9.04 -10.42 -1.21
N SER A 95 -10.18 -10.34 -1.92
CA SER A 95 -10.45 -9.23 -2.83
C SER A 95 -10.59 -7.90 -2.09
N VAL A 96 -11.28 -7.89 -0.94
CA VAL A 96 -11.43 -6.72 -0.09
C VAL A 96 -10.08 -6.30 0.51
N LEU A 97 -9.26 -7.27 0.94
CA LEU A 97 -7.92 -6.99 1.44
C LEU A 97 -7.06 -6.31 0.36
N TYR A 98 -7.09 -6.82 -0.88
CA TYR A 98 -6.32 -6.25 -1.99
C TYR A 98 -6.78 -4.83 -2.34
N ALA A 99 -8.08 -4.60 -2.42
CA ALA A 99 -8.64 -3.28 -2.65
C ALA A 99 -8.29 -2.30 -1.52
N SER A 100 -8.35 -2.77 -0.26
CA SER A 100 -7.97 -1.97 0.92
C SER A 100 -6.48 -1.64 0.94
N ALA A 101 -5.63 -2.59 0.56
CA ALA A 101 -4.18 -2.37 0.45
C ALA A 101 -3.85 -1.35 -0.67
N SER A 102 -4.57 -1.40 -1.80
CA SER A 102 -4.47 -0.38 -2.85
C SER A 102 -4.87 1.02 -2.34
N ILE A 103 -5.99 1.11 -1.59
CA ILE A 103 -6.41 2.38 -0.97
C ILE A 103 -5.34 2.87 0.02
N PHE A 104 -4.76 1.97 0.84
CA PHE A 104 -3.77 2.31 1.85
C PHE A 104 -2.44 2.76 1.25
N LEU A 105 -2.05 2.20 0.11
CA LEU A 105 -0.83 2.57 -0.61
C LEU A 105 -0.83 4.06 -0.98
N GLY A 106 -1.98 4.62 -1.37
CA GLY A 106 -2.08 6.04 -1.69
C GLY A 106 -1.72 6.97 -0.54
N PRO A 107 -2.44 6.94 0.60
CA PRO A 107 -2.08 7.69 1.81
C PRO A 107 -0.67 7.40 2.31
N GLY A 108 -0.23 6.15 2.32
CA GLY A 108 1.11 5.77 2.77
C GLY A 108 2.20 6.48 1.98
N SER A 109 2.18 6.37 0.66
CA SER A 109 3.16 7.01 -0.20
C SER A 109 3.00 8.54 -0.23
N LEU A 110 1.77 9.04 -0.15
CA LEU A 110 1.51 10.49 -0.02
C LEU A 110 2.18 11.04 1.25
N MET A 111 2.17 10.31 2.36
CA MET A 111 2.83 10.75 3.60
C MET A 111 4.34 10.91 3.42
N MET A 112 5.01 10.02 2.71
CA MET A 112 6.43 10.15 2.41
C MET A 112 6.71 11.40 1.60
N HIS A 113 6.11 11.52 0.42
CA HIS A 113 6.35 12.63 -0.52
C HIS A 113 5.75 13.96 -0.04
N GLY A 114 4.70 13.89 0.77
CA GLY A 114 4.07 15.07 1.34
C GLY A 114 4.83 15.68 2.50
N THR A 115 5.50 14.86 3.33
CA THR A 115 6.09 15.32 4.59
C THR A 115 7.61 15.27 4.64
N HIS A 116 8.25 14.33 3.93
CA HIS A 116 9.69 14.04 4.05
C HIS A 116 10.15 13.73 5.48
N THR A 117 9.29 13.07 6.26
CA THR A 117 9.56 12.67 7.64
C THR A 117 9.95 11.19 7.70
N VAL A 118 10.69 10.79 8.76
CA VAL A 118 11.08 9.39 9.01
C VAL A 118 9.82 8.50 9.13
N TRP A 119 8.80 8.95 9.84
CA TRP A 119 7.56 8.20 9.98
C TRP A 119 6.74 8.17 8.67
N GLY A 120 6.83 9.21 7.83
CA GLY A 120 6.24 9.21 6.49
C GLY A 120 6.89 8.16 5.61
N GLN A 121 8.22 8.04 5.65
CA GLN A 121 8.95 6.99 4.95
C GLN A 121 8.59 5.59 5.46
N TRP A 122 8.46 5.44 6.78
CA TRP A 122 8.09 4.16 7.37
C TRP A 122 6.70 3.71 6.91
N ILE A 123 5.68 4.58 6.95
CA ILE A 123 4.32 4.20 6.54
C ILE A 123 4.21 3.95 5.03
N ASP A 124 4.99 4.65 4.20
CA ASP A 124 5.11 4.37 2.77
C ASP A 124 5.60 2.94 2.55
N ASN A 125 6.70 2.57 3.18
CA ASN A 125 7.27 1.24 3.11
C ASN A 125 6.29 0.15 3.58
N VAL A 126 5.58 0.38 4.69
CA VAL A 126 4.57 -0.54 5.20
C VAL A 126 3.42 -0.69 4.21
N SER A 127 2.97 0.40 3.59
CA SER A 127 1.88 0.37 2.62
C SER A 127 2.28 -0.36 1.33
N MET A 128 3.52 -0.19 0.86
CA MET A 128 4.06 -0.94 -0.28
C MET A 128 4.11 -2.44 0.00
N VAL A 129 4.62 -2.84 1.16
CA VAL A 129 4.66 -4.25 1.56
C VAL A 129 3.24 -4.80 1.69
N ALA A 130 2.32 -4.07 2.33
CA ALA A 130 0.93 -4.49 2.46
C ALA A 130 0.28 -4.83 1.10
N TYR A 131 0.61 -4.08 0.06
CA TYR A 131 0.10 -4.30 -1.28
C TYR A 131 0.80 -5.47 -2.00
N ILE A 132 2.12 -5.49 -1.99
CA ILE A 132 2.94 -6.42 -2.79
C ILE A 132 2.87 -7.85 -2.26
N ILE A 133 2.77 -8.07 -0.95
CA ILE A 133 2.77 -9.42 -0.39
C ILE A 133 1.49 -10.21 -0.70
N ILE A 134 0.38 -9.56 -1.08
CA ILE A 134 -0.88 -10.26 -1.36
C ILE A 134 -0.77 -11.22 -2.55
N PRO A 135 -0.35 -10.80 -3.77
CA PRO A 135 -0.17 -11.71 -4.88
C PRO A 135 0.89 -12.78 -4.61
N TRP A 136 1.94 -12.44 -3.86
CA TRP A 136 2.96 -13.39 -3.46
C TRP A 136 2.40 -14.50 -2.56
N LEU A 137 1.70 -14.14 -1.47
CA LEU A 137 1.06 -15.09 -0.57
C LEU A 137 -0.07 -15.89 -1.25
N LEU A 138 -0.78 -15.27 -2.21
CA LEU A 138 -1.82 -15.96 -2.96
C LEU A 138 -1.25 -17.12 -3.75
N ASN A 139 -0.07 -16.95 -4.34
CA ASN A 139 0.63 -18.06 -5.00
C ASN A 139 0.94 -19.20 -4.02
N PHE A 140 1.44 -18.90 -2.81
CA PHE A 140 1.65 -19.91 -1.77
C PHE A 140 0.35 -20.59 -1.35
N LYS A 141 -0.72 -19.82 -1.18
CA LYS A 141 -2.04 -20.36 -0.87
C LYS A 141 -2.49 -21.38 -1.91
N ILE A 142 -2.33 -21.07 -3.20
CA ILE A 142 -2.77 -21.94 -4.29
C ILE A 142 -1.90 -23.20 -4.34
N LEU A 143 -0.57 -23.08 -4.25
CA LEU A 143 0.36 -24.21 -4.34
C LEU A 143 0.25 -25.17 -3.16
N ASN A 144 0.07 -24.64 -1.96
CA ASN A 144 0.07 -25.45 -0.73
C ASN A 144 -1.34 -25.76 -0.21
N GLY A 145 -2.39 -25.36 -0.92
CA GLY A 145 -3.75 -25.62 -0.51
C GLY A 145 -4.14 -24.90 0.80
N TRP A 146 -3.56 -23.74 1.08
CA TRP A 146 -3.84 -23.00 2.32
C TRP A 146 -5.30 -22.57 2.42
N SER A 147 -5.84 -22.70 3.61
CA SER A 147 -7.13 -22.08 3.94
C SER A 147 -7.05 -20.56 3.91
N GLU A 148 -8.20 -19.91 3.85
CA GLU A 148 -8.26 -18.44 3.88
C GLU A 148 -7.69 -17.87 5.19
N ASN A 149 -7.98 -18.55 6.32
CA ASN A 149 -7.44 -18.13 7.63
C ASN A 149 -5.91 -18.23 7.70
N GLN A 150 -5.31 -19.26 7.09
CA GLN A 150 -3.85 -19.40 7.02
C GLN A 150 -3.23 -18.29 6.17
N PHE A 151 -3.87 -17.96 5.04
CA PHE A 151 -3.44 -16.84 4.20
C PHE A 151 -3.49 -15.51 4.99
N LEU A 152 -4.61 -15.21 5.63
CA LEU A 152 -4.77 -13.97 6.41
C LEU A 152 -3.80 -13.91 7.60
N ALA A 153 -3.60 -15.05 8.30
CA ALA A 153 -2.65 -15.12 9.40
C ALA A 153 -1.21 -14.84 8.92
N ALA A 154 -0.79 -15.44 7.81
CA ALA A 154 0.51 -15.21 7.21
C ALA A 154 0.67 -13.75 6.76
N TYR A 155 -0.35 -13.18 6.11
CA TYR A 155 -0.36 -11.79 5.68
C TYR A 155 -0.14 -10.82 6.86
N PHE A 156 -0.96 -10.92 7.90
CA PHE A 156 -0.84 -10.02 9.04
C PHE A 156 0.44 -10.27 9.85
N PHE A 157 0.89 -11.51 9.96
CA PHE A 157 2.15 -11.83 10.62
C PHE A 157 3.33 -11.15 9.91
N ILE A 158 3.43 -11.28 8.58
CA ILE A 158 4.51 -10.66 7.81
C ILE A 158 4.42 -9.13 7.88
N LEU A 159 3.23 -8.57 7.68
CA LEU A 159 3.03 -7.12 7.68
C LEU A 159 3.38 -6.50 9.04
N ILE A 160 2.91 -7.09 10.14
CA ILE A 160 3.19 -6.61 11.50
C ILE A 160 4.68 -6.76 11.82
N SER A 161 5.26 -7.93 11.53
CA SER A 161 6.70 -8.17 11.76
C SER A 161 7.54 -7.16 10.99
N PHE A 162 7.23 -6.95 9.69
CA PHE A 162 7.90 -5.97 8.87
C PHE A 162 7.75 -4.54 9.44
N SER A 163 6.53 -4.16 9.80
CA SER A 163 6.24 -2.83 10.35
C SER A 163 7.03 -2.56 11.63
N VAL A 164 7.07 -3.52 12.55
CA VAL A 164 7.82 -3.40 13.82
C VAL A 164 9.33 -3.39 13.57
N LEU A 165 9.84 -4.35 12.80
CA LEU A 165 11.27 -4.47 12.54
C LEU A 165 11.80 -3.25 11.76
N SER A 166 11.07 -2.77 10.77
CA SER A 166 11.48 -1.59 10.00
C SER A 166 11.47 -0.31 10.81
N TRP A 167 10.59 -0.19 11.81
CA TRP A 167 10.56 0.95 12.71
C TRP A 167 11.78 0.99 13.65
N PHE A 168 12.09 -0.15 14.27
CA PHE A 168 13.16 -0.21 15.28
C PHE A 168 14.55 -0.44 14.69
N PHE A 169 14.66 -1.13 13.57
CA PHE A 169 15.93 -1.62 13.01
C PHE A 169 16.13 -1.25 11.53
N GLY A 170 15.26 -0.45 10.93
CA GLY A 170 15.25 -0.20 9.48
C GLY A 170 16.56 0.37 8.94
N SER A 171 17.24 1.24 9.71
CA SER A 171 18.53 1.80 9.35
C SER A 171 19.68 0.79 9.41
N GLU A 172 19.58 -0.23 10.26
CA GLU A 172 20.62 -1.23 10.49
C GLU A 172 20.47 -2.44 9.56
N LEU A 173 19.22 -2.82 9.27
CA LEU A 173 18.92 -4.00 8.45
C LEU A 173 19.09 -3.77 6.95
N GLY A 174 19.14 -2.51 6.49
CA GLY A 174 19.28 -2.18 5.07
C GLY A 174 18.24 -2.89 4.20
N ILE A 175 16.99 -3.05 4.70
CA ILE A 175 15.95 -3.80 4.02
C ILE A 175 15.65 -3.11 2.68
N ASP A 176 16.09 -3.73 1.60
CA ASP A 176 15.83 -3.27 0.26
C ASP A 176 14.51 -3.88 -0.25
N PHE A 177 13.52 -3.03 -0.44
CA PHE A 177 12.19 -3.40 -0.93
C PHE A 177 12.21 -3.94 -2.37
N SER A 178 13.26 -3.66 -3.12
CA SER A 178 13.44 -4.20 -4.46
C SER A 178 13.45 -5.73 -4.47
N LEU A 179 13.95 -6.36 -3.40
CA LEU A 179 13.97 -7.81 -3.24
C LEU A 179 12.55 -8.42 -3.17
N PHE A 180 11.60 -7.76 -2.51
CA PHE A 180 10.21 -8.23 -2.48
C PHE A 180 9.54 -8.10 -3.85
N GLY A 181 9.73 -6.98 -4.54
CA GLY A 181 9.25 -6.79 -5.91
C GLY A 181 9.85 -7.81 -6.87
N LEU A 182 11.17 -8.05 -6.79
CA LEU A 182 11.88 -9.01 -7.63
C LEU A 182 11.41 -10.45 -7.37
N SER A 183 11.19 -10.83 -6.12
CA SER A 183 10.70 -12.16 -5.77
C SER A 183 9.28 -12.41 -6.30
N THR A 184 8.42 -11.40 -6.26
CA THR A 184 7.05 -11.49 -6.79
C THR A 184 7.06 -11.66 -8.30
N VAL A 185 7.87 -10.88 -9.02
CA VAL A 185 8.00 -10.96 -10.48
C VAL A 185 8.64 -12.30 -10.91
N SER A 186 9.73 -12.73 -10.25
CA SER A 186 10.39 -13.99 -10.57
C SER A 186 9.46 -15.17 -10.39
N TYR A 187 8.64 -15.18 -9.34
CA TYR A 187 7.71 -16.26 -9.07
C TYR A 187 6.55 -16.32 -10.07
N THR A 188 6.00 -15.17 -10.47
CA THR A 188 4.95 -15.11 -11.50
C THR A 188 5.48 -15.54 -12.86
N HIS A 189 6.73 -15.22 -13.20
CA HIS A 189 7.40 -15.71 -14.43
C HIS A 189 7.61 -17.22 -14.43
N LEU A 190 8.11 -17.79 -13.34
CA LEU A 190 8.31 -19.25 -13.24
C LEU A 190 6.99 -20.00 -13.43
N ARG A 191 5.89 -19.50 -12.87
CA ARG A 191 4.58 -20.14 -13.00
C ARG A 191 3.97 -20.00 -14.40
N ALA A 192 4.20 -18.89 -15.09
CA ALA A 192 3.75 -18.73 -16.47
C ALA A 192 4.41 -19.78 -17.39
N HIS A 193 5.69 -20.10 -17.16
CA HIS A 193 6.39 -21.15 -17.90
C HIS A 193 5.89 -22.57 -17.56
N GLU A 194 5.46 -22.85 -16.34
CA GLU A 194 4.91 -24.17 -15.98
C GLU A 194 3.54 -24.42 -16.63
N THR A 195 2.74 -23.41 -16.86
CA THR A 195 1.42 -23.54 -17.50
C THR A 195 1.48 -23.69 -19.02
N GLU A 196 2.60 -23.34 -19.66
CA GLU A 196 2.81 -23.56 -21.10
C GLU A 196 3.33 -24.98 -21.43
N LEU A 197 3.73 -25.75 -20.42
CA LEU A 197 4.28 -27.13 -20.59
C LEU A 197 3.21 -28.23 -20.38
N HIS A 198 1.96 -27.90 -20.19
CA HIS A 198 0.82 -28.80 -20.08
C HIS A 198 -0.28 -28.40 -21.04
#